data_5b6b36fdb6a6386a6556be4b90f2ce43
#
_entry.id   5b6b36fdb6a6386a6556be4b90f2ce43
#
_cell.length_a   1.000
_cell.length_b   1.000
_cell.length_c   1.000
_cell.angle_alpha   90.00
_cell.angle_beta   90.00
_cell.angle_gamma   90.00
#
_symmetry.space_group_name_H-M   'P 1'
#
loop_
_entity.id
_entity.type
_entity.pdbx_description
1 polymer ?
#
loop_
_entity_poly.entity_id
_entity_poly.type
_entity_poly.pdbx_seq_one_letter_code
_entity_poly.pdbx_strand_id
1 'polypeptide(L)'
;MEIFDLFYPWNSSIFFYFPITMKAMDSFALISKYYKPKSKAFHILLNHSQAVTEKAMKIALKHSELNPDLQFIEEAAMTHDIGIFMTNAPDLYCFGDYPYLAHGYLGCELLTTLGFPDHGLVCERHTGVGISKEEIVEKKLPLPVRDLIPESVEEQIIAFADKFYSKSAPNLKEKSLTEVRKALAKFGNSNSKRFEEWCELFL
;
A
#
# COMPACT_ATOMS: atom_id res chain seq x y z
N MET A 1 43.70 38.12 45.45
CA MET A 1 42.82 37.03 45.84
C MET A 1 42.06 36.65 44.61
N GLU A 2 42.56 35.61 43.92
CA GLU A 2 42.33 35.30 42.52
C GLU A 2 41.04 34.49 42.32
N ILE A 3 40.25 34.91 41.31
CA ILE A 3 39.06 34.17 40.87
C ILE A 3 39.50 33.32 39.71
N PHE A 4 39.43 31.97 39.86
CA PHE A 4 39.70 31.03 38.79
C PHE A 4 38.43 30.79 37.95
N ASP A 5 38.48 31.25 36.68
CA ASP A 5 37.55 30.93 35.63
C ASP A 5 37.79 29.46 35.19
N LEU A 6 36.83 28.58 35.44
CA LEU A 6 36.82 27.23 34.90
C LEU A 6 36.01 27.23 33.62
N PHE A 7 36.71 27.34 32.47
CA PHE A 7 36.18 27.04 31.14
C PHE A 7 35.92 25.54 31.02
N TYR A 8 34.68 25.12 30.86
CA TYR A 8 34.31 23.76 30.37
C TYR A 8 34.38 23.77 28.86
N PRO A 9 35.16 22.87 28.23
CA PRO A 9 35.11 22.73 26.79
C PRO A 9 33.84 21.98 26.39
N TRP A 10 33.10 22.56 25.46
CA TRP A 10 31.96 21.92 24.79
C TRP A 10 32.44 20.68 24.04
N ASN A 11 32.09 19.54 24.55
CA ASN A 11 32.34 18.25 23.88
C ASN A 11 31.28 18.10 22.80
N SER A 12 31.69 18.34 21.56
CA SER A 12 30.86 18.06 20.36
C SER A 12 30.63 16.56 20.27
N SER A 13 29.50 16.11 20.83
CA SER A 13 29.01 14.76 20.61
C SER A 13 28.69 14.60 19.13
N ILE A 14 29.58 13.97 18.40
CA ILE A 14 29.35 13.50 17.05
C ILE A 14 28.26 12.44 17.18
N PHE A 15 27.02 12.81 16.91
CA PHE A 15 25.95 11.85 16.67
C PHE A 15 26.32 11.06 15.41
N PHE A 16 26.87 9.87 15.59
CA PHE A 16 26.93 8.89 14.53
C PHE A 16 25.48 8.56 14.13
N TYR A 17 25.04 9.17 13.05
CA TYR A 17 23.83 8.76 12.36
C TYR A 17 24.13 7.38 11.76
N PHE A 18 23.86 6.33 12.51
CA PHE A 18 23.78 5.00 11.95
C PHE A 18 22.58 5.04 10.99
N PRO A 19 22.76 4.83 9.68
CA PRO A 19 21.63 4.64 8.82
C PRO A 19 20.87 3.44 9.39
N ILE A 20 19.63 3.65 9.79
CA ILE A 20 18.72 2.56 10.09
C ILE A 20 18.59 1.81 8.77
N THR A 21 19.36 0.74 8.62
CA THR A 21 19.18 -0.18 7.48
C THR A 21 17.76 -0.69 7.63
N MET A 22 16.87 -0.23 6.76
CA MET A 22 15.51 -0.75 6.73
C MET A 22 15.61 -2.25 6.54
N LYS A 23 15.01 -2.99 7.44
CA LYS A 23 15.02 -4.45 7.38
C LYS A 23 14.21 -4.84 6.14
N ALA A 24 14.87 -5.48 5.17
CA ALA A 24 14.19 -6.00 4.00
C ALA A 24 13.06 -6.95 4.42
N MET A 25 11.89 -6.82 3.78
CA MET A 25 10.73 -7.64 4.08
C MET A 25 10.76 -8.92 3.24
N ASP A 26 10.69 -10.07 3.86
CA ASP A 26 10.32 -11.30 3.16
C ASP A 26 8.79 -11.37 3.01
N SER A 27 8.29 -10.73 1.95
CA SER A 27 6.85 -10.62 1.67
C SER A 27 6.19 -11.97 1.50
N PHE A 28 6.87 -12.96 0.91
CA PHE A 28 6.33 -14.30 0.72
C PHE A 28 6.21 -15.06 2.05
N ALA A 29 7.23 -15.00 2.89
CA ALA A 29 7.18 -15.59 4.23
C ALA A 29 6.09 -14.94 5.07
N LEU A 30 5.93 -13.61 4.96
CA LEU A 30 4.90 -12.87 5.68
C LEU A 30 3.49 -13.29 5.24
N ILE A 31 3.21 -13.35 3.93
CA ILE A 31 1.94 -13.83 3.39
C ILE A 31 1.67 -15.27 3.85
N SER A 32 2.68 -16.14 3.80
CA SER A 32 2.57 -17.56 4.19
C SER A 32 2.26 -17.75 5.68
N LYS A 33 2.55 -16.76 6.51
CA LYS A 33 2.23 -16.77 7.95
C LYS A 33 0.74 -16.57 8.21
N TYR A 34 0.07 -15.73 7.41
CA TYR A 34 -1.35 -15.35 7.60
C TYR A 34 -2.31 -16.08 6.69
N TYR A 35 -1.86 -16.53 5.54
CA TYR A 35 -2.62 -17.31 4.58
C TYR A 35 -2.05 -18.73 4.51
N LYS A 36 -2.89 -19.72 4.85
CA LYS A 36 -2.44 -21.12 4.81
C LYS A 36 -1.93 -21.46 3.40
N PRO A 37 -0.64 -21.82 3.25
CA PRO A 37 -0.08 -22.22 1.95
C PRO A 37 -0.93 -23.27 1.26
N LYS A 38 -1.07 -23.20 -0.07
CA LYS A 38 -1.92 -24.06 -0.90
C LYS A 38 -3.44 -23.89 -0.70
N SER A 39 -3.92 -22.98 0.17
CA SER A 39 -5.35 -22.63 0.22
C SER A 39 -5.74 -21.79 -1.00
N LYS A 40 -7.05 -21.78 -1.33
CA LYS A 40 -7.56 -20.93 -2.42
C LYS A 40 -7.32 -19.44 -2.13
N ALA A 41 -7.55 -18.99 -0.90
CA ALA A 41 -7.26 -17.61 -0.48
C ALA A 41 -5.79 -17.24 -0.71
N PHE A 42 -4.86 -18.12 -0.33
CA PHE A 42 -3.43 -17.93 -0.56
C PHE A 42 -3.10 -17.72 -2.04
N HIS A 43 -3.60 -18.62 -2.91
CA HIS A 43 -3.33 -18.53 -4.35
C HIS A 43 -3.95 -17.29 -5.00
N ILE A 44 -5.17 -16.92 -4.60
CA ILE A 44 -5.82 -15.70 -5.09
C ILE A 44 -5.01 -14.47 -4.72
N LEU A 45 -4.64 -14.33 -3.44
CA LEU A 45 -3.85 -13.20 -2.98
C LEU A 45 -2.49 -13.17 -3.67
N LEU A 46 -1.76 -14.27 -3.65
CA LEU A 46 -0.40 -14.34 -4.21
C LEU A 46 -0.37 -13.97 -5.69
N ASN A 47 -1.26 -14.57 -6.50
CA ASN A 47 -1.32 -14.29 -7.92
C ASN A 47 -1.67 -12.84 -8.21
N HIS A 48 -2.64 -12.28 -7.46
CA HIS A 48 -3.02 -10.86 -7.59
C HIS A 48 -1.85 -9.95 -7.22
N SER A 49 -1.25 -10.16 -6.06
CA SER A 49 -0.13 -9.34 -5.60
C SER A 49 1.07 -9.40 -6.56
N GLN A 50 1.39 -10.58 -7.10
CA GLN A 50 2.46 -10.72 -8.11
C GLN A 50 2.16 -9.91 -9.37
N ALA A 51 0.93 -9.98 -9.91
CA ALA A 51 0.56 -9.22 -11.10
C ALA A 51 0.60 -7.69 -10.86
N VAL A 52 0.15 -7.24 -9.68
CA VAL A 52 0.24 -5.83 -9.28
C VAL A 52 1.71 -5.41 -9.16
N THR A 53 2.54 -6.23 -8.52
CA THR A 53 3.98 -5.97 -8.37
C THR A 53 4.67 -5.87 -9.74
N GLU A 54 4.44 -6.82 -10.63
CA GLU A 54 5.03 -6.78 -11.98
C GLU A 54 4.65 -5.51 -12.75
N LYS A 55 3.39 -5.09 -12.66
CA LYS A 55 2.94 -3.86 -13.31
C LYS A 55 3.52 -2.61 -12.64
N ALA A 56 3.53 -2.55 -11.32
CA ALA A 56 4.11 -1.44 -10.56
C ALA A 56 5.60 -1.27 -10.86
N MET A 57 6.36 -2.37 -10.88
CA MET A 57 7.78 -2.36 -11.25
C MET A 57 8.02 -1.90 -12.69
N LYS A 58 7.20 -2.32 -13.65
CA LYS A 58 7.30 -1.83 -15.05
C LYS A 58 7.07 -0.33 -15.13
N ILE A 59 6.10 0.20 -14.39
CA ILE A 59 5.84 1.64 -14.33
C ILE A 59 7.03 2.37 -13.70
N ALA A 60 7.50 1.94 -12.54
CA ALA A 60 8.61 2.54 -11.81
C ALA A 60 9.90 2.57 -12.65
N LEU A 61 10.23 1.49 -13.34
CA LEU A 61 11.38 1.41 -14.22
C LEU A 61 11.25 2.32 -15.45
N LYS A 62 10.04 2.45 -16.02
CA LYS A 62 9.77 3.35 -17.15
C LYS A 62 9.89 4.82 -16.76
N HIS A 63 9.54 5.16 -15.53
CA HIS A 63 9.51 6.51 -14.97
C HIS A 63 10.59 6.71 -13.90
N SER A 64 11.82 6.28 -14.20
CA SER A 64 12.97 6.39 -13.29
C SER A 64 13.33 7.83 -12.92
N GLU A 65 12.88 8.83 -13.68
CA GLU A 65 12.99 10.26 -13.37
C GLU A 65 12.24 10.66 -12.10
N LEU A 66 11.23 9.88 -11.68
CA LEU A 66 10.51 10.07 -10.42
C LEU A 66 11.30 9.54 -9.21
N ASN A 67 12.45 8.90 -9.45
CA ASN A 67 13.32 8.30 -8.43
C ASN A 67 12.60 7.37 -7.44
N PRO A 68 11.75 6.42 -7.90
CA PRO A 68 11.01 5.53 -7.02
C PRO A 68 11.93 4.51 -6.33
N ASP A 69 11.64 4.17 -5.08
CA ASP A 69 12.28 3.06 -4.37
C ASP A 69 11.74 1.72 -4.88
N LEU A 70 12.52 1.05 -5.75
CA LEU A 70 12.11 -0.19 -6.39
C LEU A 70 11.96 -1.34 -5.37
N GLN A 71 12.81 -1.41 -4.35
CA GLN A 71 12.72 -2.44 -3.32
C GLN A 71 11.43 -2.25 -2.51
N PHE A 72 11.15 -1.01 -2.10
CA PHE A 72 9.92 -0.70 -1.39
C PHE A 72 8.67 -1.01 -2.22
N ILE A 73 8.67 -0.68 -3.52
CA ILE A 73 7.55 -1.01 -4.42
C ILE A 73 7.33 -2.52 -4.49
N GLU A 74 8.38 -3.32 -4.64
CA GLU A 74 8.28 -4.78 -4.70
C GLU A 74 7.67 -5.34 -3.41
N GLU A 75 8.21 -4.94 -2.26
CA GLU A 75 7.77 -5.40 -0.95
C GLU A 75 6.32 -4.97 -0.64
N ALA A 76 6.01 -3.69 -0.86
CA ALA A 76 4.72 -3.11 -0.54
C ALA A 76 3.61 -3.58 -1.49
N ALA A 77 3.88 -3.69 -2.79
CA ALA A 77 2.92 -4.23 -3.74
C ALA A 77 2.58 -5.70 -3.46
N MET A 78 3.56 -6.50 -3.03
CA MET A 78 3.31 -7.88 -2.61
C MET A 78 2.38 -7.97 -1.39
N THR A 79 2.40 -6.99 -0.50
CA THR A 79 1.69 -7.04 0.80
C THR A 79 0.50 -6.09 0.91
N HIS A 80 0.19 -5.29 -0.13
CA HIS A 80 -0.84 -4.25 -0.08
C HIS A 80 -2.24 -4.76 0.35
N ASP A 81 -2.51 -6.00 0.11
CA ASP A 81 -3.78 -6.68 0.39
C ASP A 81 -3.74 -7.65 1.58
N ILE A 82 -2.65 -7.65 2.34
CA ILE A 82 -2.44 -8.67 3.38
C ILE A 82 -3.59 -8.74 4.39
N GLY A 83 -4.31 -7.65 4.62
CA GLY A 83 -5.40 -7.59 5.59
C GLY A 83 -6.70 -8.30 5.19
N ILE A 84 -6.83 -8.83 3.96
CA ILE A 84 -8.08 -9.45 3.48
C ILE A 84 -8.49 -10.65 4.34
N PHE A 85 -7.56 -11.43 4.90
CA PHE A 85 -7.91 -12.60 5.72
C PHE A 85 -8.74 -12.26 6.95
N MET A 86 -8.67 -11.02 7.44
CA MET A 86 -9.46 -10.54 8.59
C MET A 86 -10.87 -10.13 8.20
N THR A 87 -11.20 -10.13 6.91
CA THR A 87 -12.49 -9.65 6.41
C THR A 87 -13.42 -10.79 5.98
N ASN A 88 -14.71 -10.50 5.98
CA ASN A 88 -15.72 -11.39 5.42
C ASN A 88 -15.82 -11.19 3.90
N ALA A 89 -15.03 -11.95 3.16
CA ALA A 89 -14.94 -11.96 1.71
C ALA A 89 -15.00 -13.40 1.16
N PRO A 90 -16.18 -14.05 1.18
CA PRO A 90 -16.35 -15.46 0.80
C PRO A 90 -15.87 -15.78 -0.60
N ASP A 91 -16.03 -14.85 -1.56
CA ASP A 91 -15.55 -14.99 -2.94
C ASP A 91 -14.02 -15.09 -3.04
N LEU A 92 -13.31 -14.62 -1.99
CA LEU A 92 -11.86 -14.73 -1.84
C LEU A 92 -11.45 -15.82 -0.85
N TYR A 93 -12.42 -16.63 -0.38
CA TYR A 93 -12.23 -17.68 0.65
C TYR A 93 -11.69 -17.14 1.97
N CYS A 94 -12.06 -15.90 2.33
CA CYS A 94 -11.77 -15.28 3.62
C CYS A 94 -13.06 -15.10 4.40
N PHE A 95 -13.06 -15.47 5.69
CA PHE A 95 -14.24 -15.55 6.55
C PHE A 95 -13.97 -14.87 7.90
N GLY A 96 -13.33 -13.69 7.86
CA GLY A 96 -13.10 -12.85 9.04
C GLY A 96 -14.33 -12.03 9.42
N ASP A 97 -14.20 -11.22 10.46
CA ASP A 97 -15.33 -10.51 11.09
C ASP A 97 -15.58 -9.12 10.50
N TYR A 98 -14.60 -8.56 9.81
CA TYR A 98 -14.67 -7.18 9.30
C TYR A 98 -15.26 -7.11 7.88
N PRO A 99 -15.90 -6.00 7.50
CA PRO A 99 -16.34 -5.80 6.12
C PRO A 99 -15.13 -5.74 5.17
N TYR A 100 -15.30 -6.20 3.93
CA TYR A 100 -14.20 -6.26 2.95
C TYR A 100 -13.47 -4.92 2.78
N LEU A 101 -14.19 -3.80 2.80
CA LEU A 101 -13.61 -2.47 2.66
C LEU A 101 -12.54 -2.15 3.72
N ALA A 102 -12.59 -2.83 4.87
CA ALA A 102 -11.67 -2.63 5.97
C ALA A 102 -10.26 -3.24 5.75
N HIS A 103 -10.06 -4.08 4.71
CA HIS A 103 -8.81 -4.81 4.52
C HIS A 103 -7.56 -3.91 4.49
N GLY A 104 -7.70 -2.70 3.92
CA GLY A 104 -6.57 -1.77 3.80
C GLY A 104 -6.08 -1.29 5.16
N TYR A 105 -6.96 -0.73 6.00
CA TYR A 105 -6.54 -0.26 7.32
C TYR A 105 -6.16 -1.39 8.28
N LEU A 106 -6.80 -2.56 8.17
CA LEU A 106 -6.40 -3.74 8.95
C LEU A 106 -5.00 -4.23 8.56
N GLY A 107 -4.68 -4.22 7.26
CA GLY A 107 -3.33 -4.49 6.76
C GLY A 107 -2.31 -3.47 7.27
N CYS A 108 -2.69 -2.19 7.34
CA CYS A 108 -1.86 -1.13 7.90
C CYS A 108 -1.53 -1.39 9.39
N GLU A 109 -2.53 -1.67 10.22
CA GLU A 109 -2.33 -1.97 11.63
C GLU A 109 -1.42 -3.19 11.83
N LEU A 110 -1.64 -4.24 11.04
CA LEU A 110 -0.83 -5.44 11.06
C LEU A 110 0.63 -5.15 10.72
N LEU A 111 0.89 -4.49 9.58
CA LEU A 111 2.27 -4.22 9.14
C LEU A 111 2.98 -3.23 10.06
N THR A 112 2.28 -2.23 10.58
CA THR A 112 2.82 -1.30 11.58
C THR A 112 3.25 -2.03 12.86
N THR A 113 2.42 -2.96 13.35
CA THR A 113 2.76 -3.80 14.53
C THR A 113 3.99 -4.69 14.27
N LEU A 114 4.22 -5.08 13.03
CA LEU A 114 5.37 -5.88 12.61
C LEU A 114 6.64 -5.05 12.34
N GLY A 115 6.56 -3.73 12.46
CA GLY A 115 7.68 -2.81 12.26
C GLY A 115 7.84 -2.31 10.80
N PHE A 116 6.77 -2.39 10.00
CA PHE A 116 6.72 -1.94 8.59
C PHE A 116 5.63 -0.88 8.38
N PRO A 117 5.69 0.29 9.06
CA PRO A 117 4.63 1.29 9.00
C PRO A 117 4.41 1.86 7.60
N ASP A 118 5.47 2.10 6.82
CA ASP A 118 5.37 2.66 5.48
C ASP A 118 4.67 1.69 4.50
N HIS A 119 4.95 0.39 4.59
CA HIS A 119 4.20 -0.65 3.86
C HIS A 119 2.73 -0.70 4.32
N GLY A 120 2.48 -0.43 5.60
CA GLY A 120 1.14 -0.28 6.14
C GLY A 120 0.36 0.86 5.47
N LEU A 121 1.00 2.01 5.22
CA LEU A 121 0.36 3.13 4.51
C LEU A 121 -0.06 2.75 3.09
N VAL A 122 0.74 1.96 2.37
CA VAL A 122 0.33 1.41 1.06
C VAL A 122 -0.94 0.55 1.20
N CYS A 123 -1.00 -0.34 2.20
CA CYS A 123 -2.22 -1.12 2.46
C CYS A 123 -3.42 -0.22 2.68
N GLU A 124 -3.29 0.78 3.54
CA GLU A 124 -4.41 1.63 3.93
C GLU A 124 -4.94 2.49 2.78
N ARG A 125 -4.04 2.99 1.93
CA ARG A 125 -4.34 4.04 0.94
C ARG A 125 -4.61 3.53 -0.47
N HIS A 126 -4.35 2.25 -0.79
CA HIS A 126 -4.48 1.73 -2.17
C HIS A 126 -5.92 1.55 -2.64
N THR A 127 -6.91 1.49 -1.73
CA THR A 127 -8.31 1.16 -2.08
C THR A 127 -8.91 2.21 -3.01
N GLY A 128 -9.40 1.77 -4.15
CA GLY A 128 -9.86 2.67 -5.21
C GLY A 128 -8.70 3.52 -5.76
N VAL A 129 -8.85 4.81 -5.73
CA VAL A 129 -7.77 5.80 -5.97
C VAL A 129 -7.53 6.65 -4.71
N GLY A 130 -7.75 6.03 -3.55
CA GLY A 130 -7.79 6.68 -2.26
C GLY A 130 -9.20 7.18 -1.90
N ILE A 131 -9.49 7.21 -0.61
CA ILE A 131 -10.79 7.60 -0.03
C ILE A 131 -10.54 8.80 0.89
N SER A 132 -11.23 9.92 0.67
CA SER A 132 -11.06 11.10 1.53
C SER A 132 -11.85 10.98 2.83
N LYS A 133 -11.42 11.74 3.84
CA LYS A 133 -12.11 11.85 5.13
C LYS A 133 -13.58 12.27 4.93
N GLU A 134 -13.82 13.23 4.03
CA GLU A 134 -15.16 13.72 3.72
C GLU A 134 -16.03 12.60 3.15
N GLU A 135 -15.48 11.79 2.23
CA GLU A 135 -16.17 10.66 1.63
C GLU A 135 -16.51 9.58 2.68
N ILE A 136 -15.60 9.31 3.61
CA ILE A 136 -15.83 8.36 4.73
C ILE A 136 -17.00 8.83 5.60
N VAL A 137 -17.04 10.11 5.95
CA VAL A 137 -18.11 10.68 6.80
C VAL A 137 -19.44 10.73 6.04
N GLU A 138 -19.44 11.24 4.83
CA GLU A 138 -20.66 11.41 4.01
C GLU A 138 -21.33 10.06 3.73
N LYS A 139 -20.54 9.07 3.31
CA LYS A 139 -21.02 7.72 2.96
C LYS A 139 -21.11 6.77 4.16
N LYS A 140 -20.74 7.23 5.37
CA LYS A 140 -20.68 6.42 6.60
C LYS A 140 -19.93 5.10 6.41
N LEU A 141 -18.76 5.20 5.74
CA LEU A 141 -17.95 4.02 5.47
C LEU A 141 -17.38 3.45 6.78
N PRO A 142 -17.23 2.12 6.90
CA PRO A 142 -16.65 1.47 8.08
C PRO A 142 -15.10 1.57 8.05
N LEU A 143 -14.60 2.79 8.03
CA LEU A 143 -13.18 3.13 7.92
C LEU A 143 -12.81 4.19 8.96
N PRO A 144 -11.54 4.28 9.38
CA PRO A 144 -11.03 5.37 10.20
C PRO A 144 -11.30 6.73 9.55
N VAL A 145 -11.76 7.72 10.34
CA VAL A 145 -12.12 9.06 9.83
C VAL A 145 -10.85 9.90 9.63
N ARG A 146 -10.13 9.62 8.56
CA ARG A 146 -8.94 10.35 8.07
C ARG A 146 -8.79 10.16 6.58
N ASP A 147 -7.92 10.93 5.93
CA ASP A 147 -7.61 10.73 4.51
C ASP A 147 -6.82 9.43 4.31
N LEU A 148 -7.34 8.58 3.43
CA LEU A 148 -6.75 7.33 3.00
C LEU A 148 -6.40 7.46 1.50
N ILE A 149 -5.54 8.45 1.20
CA ILE A 149 -5.18 8.83 -0.17
C ILE A 149 -3.69 8.57 -0.37
N PRO A 150 -3.27 7.91 -1.47
CA PRO A 150 -1.86 7.71 -1.78
C PRO A 150 -1.10 9.04 -1.90
N GLU A 151 -0.01 9.19 -1.16
CA GLU A 151 0.78 10.43 -1.09
C GLU A 151 2.13 10.28 -1.80
N SER A 152 2.88 9.21 -1.52
CA SER A 152 4.18 9.01 -2.16
C SER A 152 4.02 8.52 -3.61
N VAL A 153 5.08 8.64 -4.40
CA VAL A 153 5.09 8.13 -5.77
C VAL A 153 4.92 6.61 -5.81
N GLU A 154 5.48 5.91 -4.84
CA GLU A 154 5.37 4.45 -4.71
C GLU A 154 3.95 4.04 -4.37
N GLU A 155 3.30 4.70 -3.40
CA GLU A 155 1.90 4.48 -3.07
C GLU A 155 0.99 4.67 -4.29
N GLN A 156 1.22 5.75 -5.06
CA GLN A 156 0.45 6.06 -6.27
C GLN A 156 0.68 5.03 -7.37
N ILE A 157 1.93 4.63 -7.62
CA ILE A 157 2.27 3.60 -8.61
C ILE A 157 1.59 2.27 -8.26
N ILE A 158 1.65 1.84 -6.99
CA ILE A 158 1.05 0.57 -6.55
C ILE A 158 -0.48 0.65 -6.65
N ALA A 159 -1.09 1.72 -6.13
CA ALA A 159 -2.52 1.92 -6.21
C ALA A 159 -3.02 2.00 -7.67
N PHE A 160 -2.27 2.64 -8.58
CA PHE A 160 -2.58 2.67 -10.00
C PHE A 160 -2.50 1.28 -10.62
N ALA A 161 -1.42 0.53 -10.38
CA ALA A 161 -1.22 -0.82 -10.90
C ALA A 161 -2.33 -1.79 -10.46
N ASP A 162 -2.78 -1.71 -9.20
CA ASP A 162 -3.84 -2.55 -8.66
C ASP A 162 -5.17 -2.40 -9.44
N LYS A 163 -5.48 -1.22 -10.00
CA LYS A 163 -6.75 -1.00 -10.74
C LYS A 163 -6.91 -1.93 -11.93
N PHE A 164 -5.82 -2.40 -12.50
CA PHE A 164 -5.84 -3.23 -13.70
C PHE A 164 -6.13 -4.71 -13.43
N TYR A 165 -6.15 -5.14 -12.18
CA TYR A 165 -6.38 -6.55 -11.83
C TYR A 165 -7.59 -6.72 -10.90
N SER A 166 -8.27 -7.85 -11.00
CA SER A 166 -9.40 -8.20 -10.13
C SER A 166 -9.13 -9.54 -9.46
N LYS A 167 -9.20 -9.56 -8.13
CA LYS A 167 -9.01 -10.75 -7.31
C LYS A 167 -10.05 -11.85 -7.57
N SER A 168 -11.27 -11.47 -7.92
CA SER A 168 -12.39 -12.39 -8.15
C SER A 168 -12.51 -12.91 -9.60
N ALA A 169 -11.63 -12.46 -10.51
CA ALA A 169 -11.64 -12.95 -11.88
C ALA A 169 -11.11 -14.39 -11.93
N PRO A 170 -11.79 -15.33 -12.62
CA PRO A 170 -11.35 -16.71 -12.72
C PRO A 170 -9.98 -16.86 -13.42
N ASN A 171 -9.65 -15.91 -14.29
CA ASN A 171 -8.34 -15.75 -14.90
C ASN A 171 -7.87 -14.33 -14.59
N LEU A 172 -6.71 -14.19 -14.00
CA LEU A 172 -6.11 -12.90 -13.64
C LEU A 172 -5.71 -12.13 -14.93
N LYS A 173 -6.73 -11.66 -15.66
CA LYS A 173 -6.54 -10.89 -16.88
C LYS A 173 -6.39 -9.41 -16.56
N GLU A 174 -5.40 -8.78 -17.15
CA GLU A 174 -5.25 -7.33 -17.08
C GLU A 174 -6.41 -6.63 -17.78
N LYS A 175 -7.07 -5.70 -17.07
CA LYS A 175 -8.13 -4.85 -17.62
C LYS A 175 -7.52 -3.81 -18.56
N SER A 176 -8.24 -3.47 -19.61
CA SER A 176 -7.92 -2.30 -20.42
C SER A 176 -8.14 -1.00 -19.63
N LEU A 177 -7.48 0.07 -20.04
CA LEU A 177 -7.67 1.40 -19.46
C LEU A 177 -9.14 1.85 -19.49
N THR A 178 -9.85 1.51 -20.57
CA THR A 178 -11.29 1.80 -20.72
C THR A 178 -12.13 1.07 -19.67
N GLU A 179 -11.81 -0.19 -19.37
CA GLU A 179 -12.50 -0.96 -18.33
C GLU A 179 -12.25 -0.39 -16.93
N VAL A 180 -11.02 0.05 -16.66
CA VAL A 180 -10.67 0.69 -15.38
C VAL A 180 -11.43 2.01 -15.23
N ARG A 181 -11.41 2.88 -16.23
CA ARG A 181 -12.18 4.15 -16.25
C ARG A 181 -13.67 3.92 -15.99
N LYS A 182 -14.27 2.96 -16.68
CA LYS A 182 -15.68 2.59 -16.49
C LYS A 182 -15.98 2.08 -15.07
N ALA A 183 -15.06 1.37 -14.47
CA ALA A 183 -15.21 0.87 -13.09
C ALA A 183 -15.13 2.01 -12.08
N LEU A 184 -14.17 2.93 -12.23
CA LEU A 184 -13.96 4.07 -11.32
C LEU A 184 -15.04 5.14 -11.43
N ALA A 185 -15.63 5.36 -12.60
CA ALA A 185 -16.71 6.33 -12.80
C ALA A 185 -17.93 6.05 -11.90
N LYS A 186 -18.11 4.82 -11.43
CA LYS A 186 -19.19 4.44 -10.51
C LYS A 186 -19.03 5.03 -9.10
N PHE A 187 -17.81 5.45 -8.73
CA PHE A 187 -17.49 5.94 -7.40
C PHE A 187 -17.44 7.48 -7.31
N GLY A 188 -17.66 8.19 -8.42
CA GLY A 188 -17.77 9.64 -8.47
C GLY A 188 -16.63 10.34 -9.22
N ASN A 189 -16.82 11.65 -9.45
CA ASN A 189 -15.92 12.45 -10.28
C ASN A 189 -14.51 12.63 -9.68
N SER A 190 -14.38 12.70 -8.36
CA SER A 190 -13.08 12.84 -7.69
C SER A 190 -12.17 11.65 -7.97
N ASN A 191 -12.74 10.44 -7.96
CA ASN A 191 -12.01 9.20 -8.27
C ASN A 191 -11.56 9.19 -9.74
N SER A 192 -12.42 9.59 -10.66
CA SER A 192 -12.09 9.67 -12.09
C SER A 192 -10.96 10.69 -12.33
N LYS A 193 -11.04 11.88 -11.71
CA LYS A 193 -10.04 12.93 -11.88
C LYS A 193 -8.65 12.48 -11.41
N ARG A 194 -8.54 11.93 -10.20
CA ARG A 194 -7.26 11.44 -9.67
C ARG A 194 -6.67 10.32 -10.52
N PHE A 195 -7.51 9.43 -11.04
CA PHE A 195 -7.04 8.39 -11.94
C PHE A 195 -6.49 8.94 -13.26
N GLU A 196 -7.11 9.99 -13.83
CA GLU A 196 -6.57 10.63 -15.04
C GLU A 196 -5.25 11.34 -14.76
N GLU A 197 -5.10 12.01 -13.62
CA GLU A 197 -3.81 12.59 -13.19
C GLU A 197 -2.71 11.50 -13.14
N TRP A 198 -3.03 10.32 -12.64
CA TRP A 198 -2.10 9.18 -12.66
C TRP A 198 -1.86 8.61 -14.07
N CYS A 199 -2.86 8.65 -14.94
CA CYS A 199 -2.65 8.27 -16.34
C CYS A 199 -1.65 9.20 -17.05
N GLU A 200 -1.68 10.50 -16.75
CA GLU A 200 -0.73 11.48 -17.29
C GLU A 200 0.69 11.26 -16.74
N LEU A 201 0.81 10.79 -15.50
CA LEU A 201 2.10 10.54 -14.86
C LEU A 201 2.73 9.20 -15.27
N PHE A 202 1.92 8.15 -15.51
CA PHE A 202 2.42 6.77 -15.56
C PHE A 202 2.24 6.07 -16.91
N LEU A 203 1.58 6.69 -17.89
CA LEU A 203 1.39 6.13 -19.23
C LEU A 203 2.15 6.88 -20.30
#